data_e35dbb7808d439e0df5b459a011c3c9e
#
_entry.id   e35dbb7808d439e0df5b459a011c3c9e
#
_cell.length_a   1.000
_cell.length_b   1.000
_cell.length_c   1.000
_cell.angle_alpha   90.00
_cell.angle_beta   90.00
_cell.angle_gamma   90.00
#
_symmetry.space_group_name_H-M   'P 1'
#
loop_
_entity.id
_entity.type
_entity.pdbx_description
1 polymer ?
#
loop_
_entity_poly.entity_id
_entity_poly.type
_entity_poly.pdbx_seq_one_letter_code
_entity_poly.pdbx_strand_id
1 'polypeptide(L)'
;SNLGIKNIPISADYVKDYDRLLCGGIWCILQLDYEFIEEDKKNTQPIRIRKLTPIQMPHVDMDEVKNGRKAFTKEEWMDILLRSTGMEPDKLSDRAKWLLIARMIPLVENNFNMCELGPRSTGKSYIYEQISPNSILVAGGQTTVANLFYNMSNNTVGLVGMWDVVAFDEVAGIKFKDKDGIQIMKGYMASGAFSRGKAEIQAKASMVFVGNINQSVETLQKTSSLFDPFPPEMGTDTAFLDRFHAYIPGWEIPKYRPDSFTNDYGFITDYLSEFMRELRK
;
A
#
# COMPACT_ATOMS: atom_id res chain seq x y z
N SER A 1 16.21 -6.41 -9.59
CA SER A 1 16.01 -5.86 -10.94
C SER A 1 16.05 -6.99 -11.97
N ASN A 2 15.22 -6.92 -12.99
CA ASN A 2 15.13 -7.96 -14.05
C ASN A 2 16.43 -8.07 -14.86
N LEU A 3 17.29 -7.06 -14.83
CA LEU A 3 18.58 -7.04 -15.51
C LEU A 3 19.76 -7.46 -14.63
N GLY A 4 19.53 -7.74 -13.35
CA GLY A 4 20.60 -8.11 -12.41
C GLY A 4 21.63 -7.00 -12.13
N ILE A 5 21.46 -5.81 -12.68
CA ILE A 5 22.37 -4.68 -12.53
C ILE A 5 22.05 -3.95 -11.22
N LYS A 6 23.07 -3.75 -10.39
CA LYS A 6 22.93 -3.05 -9.09
C LYS A 6 23.76 -1.77 -9.11
N ASN A 7 23.34 -0.80 -8.30
CA ASN A 7 24.10 0.43 -8.00
C ASN A 7 24.44 1.27 -9.25
N ILE A 8 23.47 1.47 -10.16
CA ILE A 8 23.65 2.37 -11.30
C ILE A 8 23.63 3.82 -10.78
N PRO A 9 24.67 4.63 -11.05
CA PRO A 9 24.67 6.03 -10.68
C PRO A 9 23.56 6.80 -11.39
N ILE A 10 22.88 7.70 -10.65
CA ILE A 10 21.87 8.60 -11.18
C ILE A 10 22.25 10.04 -10.86
N SER A 11 21.96 10.98 -11.77
CA SER A 11 22.18 12.42 -11.52
C SER A 11 21.31 12.91 -10.38
N ALA A 12 21.86 13.79 -9.55
CA ALA A 12 21.14 14.46 -8.48
C ALA A 12 19.95 15.31 -9.01
N ASP A 13 20.01 15.76 -10.26
CA ASP A 13 18.93 16.53 -10.88
C ASP A 13 17.66 15.68 -11.04
N TYR A 14 17.80 14.42 -11.47
CA TYR A 14 16.64 13.51 -11.53
C TYR A 14 16.03 13.26 -10.15
N VAL A 15 16.83 13.26 -9.09
CA VAL A 15 16.32 13.09 -7.72
C VAL A 15 15.56 14.34 -7.25
N LYS A 16 15.97 15.53 -7.69
CA LYS A 16 15.26 16.78 -7.40
C LYS A 16 13.96 16.91 -8.18
N ASP A 17 13.98 16.48 -9.46
CA ASP A 17 12.81 16.54 -10.33
C ASP A 17 11.78 15.45 -10.01
N TYR A 18 12.25 14.32 -9.47
CA TYR A 18 11.44 13.14 -9.18
C TYR A 18 11.79 12.56 -7.81
N ASP A 19 11.28 13.17 -6.75
CA ASP A 19 11.51 12.77 -5.35
C ASP A 19 11.10 11.30 -5.06
N ARG A 20 10.22 10.72 -5.87
CA ARG A 20 9.85 9.30 -5.83
C ARG A 20 10.96 8.32 -6.17
N LEU A 21 12.00 8.75 -6.87
CA LEU A 21 13.11 7.85 -7.21
C LEU A 21 13.75 7.23 -5.96
N LEU A 22 13.67 7.94 -4.82
CA LEU A 22 14.19 7.47 -3.54
C LEU A 22 13.14 6.78 -2.66
N CYS A 23 11.85 6.85 -3.05
CA CYS A 23 10.72 6.32 -2.28
C CYS A 23 9.95 5.30 -3.12
N GLY A 24 10.33 4.02 -3.09
CA GLY A 24 9.64 2.97 -3.83
C GLY A 24 9.94 2.90 -5.34
N GLY A 25 10.54 3.94 -5.91
CA GLY A 25 10.87 4.04 -7.33
C GLY A 25 9.71 4.55 -8.20
N ILE A 26 9.99 4.71 -9.47
CA ILE A 26 9.01 5.10 -10.51
C ILE A 26 9.16 4.21 -11.74
N TRP A 27 8.05 4.02 -12.46
CA TRP A 27 8.10 3.43 -13.79
C TRP A 27 8.64 4.45 -14.80
N CYS A 28 9.69 4.09 -15.50
CA CYS A 28 10.36 4.98 -16.44
C CYS A 28 11.03 4.22 -17.60
N ILE A 29 11.22 4.92 -18.70
CA ILE A 29 12.10 4.49 -19.79
C ILE A 29 13.50 4.99 -19.47
N LEU A 30 14.48 4.09 -19.43
CA LEU A 30 15.86 4.40 -19.23
C LEU A 30 16.64 4.24 -20.55
N GLN A 31 17.42 5.26 -20.90
CA GLN A 31 18.50 5.13 -21.86
C GLN A 31 19.80 4.95 -21.07
N LEU A 32 20.49 3.84 -21.31
CA LEU A 32 21.71 3.50 -20.61
C LEU A 32 22.90 3.65 -21.56
N ASP A 33 23.96 4.26 -21.07
CA ASP A 33 25.26 4.29 -21.73
C ASP A 33 26.20 3.29 -21.04
N TYR A 34 27.04 2.65 -21.82
CA TYR A 34 28.09 1.80 -21.35
C TYR A 34 29.45 2.46 -21.59
N GLU A 35 30.19 2.74 -20.54
CA GLU A 35 31.52 3.33 -20.59
C GLU A 35 32.51 2.40 -19.88
N PHE A 36 33.38 1.75 -20.65
CA PHE A 36 34.42 0.91 -20.10
C PHE A 36 35.60 1.76 -19.67
N ILE A 37 35.92 1.74 -18.36
CA ILE A 37 37.09 2.44 -17.79
C ILE A 37 38.13 1.39 -17.40
N GLU A 38 39.26 1.39 -18.08
CA GLU A 38 40.33 0.37 -17.91
C GLU A 38 41.07 0.45 -16.57
N GLU A 39 41.16 1.62 -15.96
CA GLU A 39 42.05 1.90 -14.83
C GLU A 39 41.52 1.58 -13.43
N ASP A 40 40.23 1.36 -13.24
CA ASP A 40 39.67 1.14 -11.90
C ASP A 40 38.75 -0.08 -11.83
N LYS A 41 39.35 -1.26 -11.83
CA LYS A 41 38.63 -2.56 -11.83
C LYS A 41 37.81 -2.87 -10.59
N LYS A 42 37.86 -2.06 -9.53
CA LYS A 42 37.23 -2.41 -8.24
C LYS A 42 36.02 -1.59 -7.87
N ASN A 43 35.80 -0.39 -8.45
CA ASN A 43 34.73 0.53 -7.98
C ASN A 43 33.92 1.20 -9.08
N THR A 44 34.17 1.01 -10.35
CA THR A 44 33.46 1.70 -11.43
C THR A 44 32.34 0.86 -11.98
N GLN A 45 31.13 1.39 -11.84
CA GLN A 45 29.95 0.88 -12.53
C GLN A 45 30.04 1.35 -14.01
N PRO A 46 30.19 0.44 -14.98
CA PRO A 46 30.37 0.82 -16.39
C PRO A 46 29.07 1.31 -17.04
N ILE A 47 27.95 1.15 -16.35
CA ILE A 47 26.62 1.53 -16.85
C ILE A 47 26.19 2.82 -16.16
N ARG A 48 25.78 3.80 -16.96
CA ARG A 48 25.24 5.09 -16.50
C ARG A 48 23.86 5.34 -17.09
N ILE A 49 23.02 6.08 -16.39
CA ILE A 49 21.74 6.56 -16.92
C ILE A 49 22.04 7.82 -17.71
N ARG A 50 21.87 7.72 -19.05
CA ARG A 50 21.96 8.86 -19.95
C ARG A 50 20.68 9.72 -19.92
N LYS A 51 19.52 9.04 -19.95
CA LYS A 51 18.22 9.71 -19.92
C LYS A 51 17.22 8.85 -19.14
N LEU A 52 16.45 9.52 -18.30
CA LEU A 52 15.31 8.95 -17.59
C LEU A 52 14.06 9.70 -18.04
N THR A 53 13.07 8.98 -18.55
CA THR A 53 11.77 9.54 -18.94
C THR A 53 10.70 8.81 -18.12
N PRO A 54 10.02 9.48 -17.17
CA PRO A 54 8.93 8.89 -16.43
C PRO A 54 7.80 8.46 -17.37
N ILE A 55 7.26 7.27 -17.16
CA ILE A 55 6.02 6.80 -17.78
C ILE A 55 4.86 7.11 -16.83
N GLN A 56 5.11 6.97 -15.53
CA GLN A 56 4.17 7.23 -14.47
C GLN A 56 3.97 8.75 -14.30
N MET A 57 2.74 9.16 -14.04
CA MET A 57 2.41 10.57 -13.79
C MET A 57 3.17 11.10 -12.57
N PRO A 58 4.01 12.13 -12.71
CA PRO A 58 4.86 12.60 -11.62
C PRO A 58 4.14 13.55 -10.66
N HIS A 59 3.06 14.18 -11.10
CA HIS A 59 2.35 15.21 -10.34
C HIS A 59 0.90 15.38 -10.83
N VAL A 60 0.01 15.73 -9.91
CA VAL A 60 -1.39 16.11 -10.18
C VAL A 60 -1.62 17.52 -9.68
N ASP A 61 -2.24 18.37 -10.50
CA ASP A 61 -2.71 19.69 -10.08
C ASP A 61 -3.96 19.54 -9.19
N MET A 62 -3.77 19.74 -7.89
CA MET A 62 -4.85 19.62 -6.90
C MET A 62 -5.92 20.70 -7.04
N ASP A 63 -5.62 21.86 -7.62
CA ASP A 63 -6.63 22.89 -7.86
C ASP A 63 -7.51 22.51 -9.05
N GLU A 64 -6.95 21.87 -10.07
CA GLU A 64 -7.74 21.27 -11.15
C GLU A 64 -8.67 20.17 -10.61
N VAL A 65 -8.17 19.28 -9.75
CA VAL A 65 -8.99 18.24 -9.11
C VAL A 65 -10.12 18.85 -8.29
N LYS A 66 -9.83 19.85 -7.44
CA LYS A 66 -10.84 20.53 -6.62
C LYS A 66 -11.90 21.24 -7.46
N ASN A 67 -11.49 21.86 -8.55
CA ASN A 67 -12.41 22.56 -9.45
C ASN A 67 -13.27 21.54 -10.24
N GLY A 68 -12.66 20.49 -10.77
CA GLY A 68 -13.38 19.41 -11.43
C GLY A 68 -14.38 18.73 -10.50
N ARG A 69 -14.01 18.49 -9.24
CA ARG A 69 -14.90 17.90 -8.21
C ARG A 69 -16.20 18.67 -8.04
N LYS A 70 -16.20 19.99 -8.19
CA LYS A 70 -17.38 20.84 -8.03
C LYS A 70 -18.46 20.59 -9.08
N ALA A 71 -18.11 20.00 -10.21
CA ALA A 71 -19.03 19.67 -11.29
C ALA A 71 -19.83 18.37 -11.02
N PHE A 72 -19.49 17.63 -9.99
CA PHE A 72 -20.10 16.34 -9.64
C PHE A 72 -20.91 16.46 -8.34
N THR A 73 -22.05 15.78 -8.28
CA THR A 73 -22.72 15.48 -7.01
C THR A 73 -21.84 14.54 -6.16
N LYS A 74 -22.21 14.30 -4.93
CA LYS A 74 -21.52 13.36 -4.05
C LYS A 74 -21.58 11.94 -4.59
N GLU A 75 -22.74 11.54 -5.08
CA GLU A 75 -23.02 10.22 -5.65
C GLU A 75 -22.23 9.99 -6.93
N GLU A 76 -22.28 10.93 -7.87
CA GLU A 76 -21.51 10.86 -9.13
C GLU A 76 -19.99 10.78 -8.85
N TRP A 77 -19.51 11.55 -7.86
CA TRP A 77 -18.10 11.50 -7.49
C TRP A 77 -17.71 10.14 -6.89
N MET A 78 -18.56 9.57 -6.06
CA MET A 78 -18.35 8.23 -5.51
C MET A 78 -18.31 7.19 -6.63
N ASP A 79 -19.23 7.29 -7.58
CA ASP A 79 -19.31 6.37 -8.72
C ASP A 79 -18.10 6.46 -9.64
N ILE A 80 -17.58 7.67 -9.94
CA ILE A 80 -16.36 7.80 -10.75
C ILE A 80 -15.13 7.25 -10.02
N LEU A 81 -15.02 7.41 -8.69
CA LEU A 81 -13.95 6.79 -7.91
C LEU A 81 -14.02 5.27 -7.97
N LEU A 82 -15.21 4.69 -7.84
CA LEU A 82 -15.41 3.24 -7.95
C LEU A 82 -15.09 2.72 -9.35
N ARG A 83 -15.56 3.41 -10.41
CA ARG A 83 -15.20 3.07 -11.80
C ARG A 83 -13.70 3.16 -12.04
N SER A 84 -13.02 4.11 -11.41
CA SER A 84 -11.56 4.21 -11.48
C SER A 84 -10.82 2.99 -10.89
N THR A 85 -11.47 2.25 -10.00
CA THR A 85 -10.99 0.96 -9.49
C THR A 85 -11.49 -0.25 -10.31
N GLY A 86 -12.17 0.00 -11.41
CA GLY A 86 -12.71 -1.04 -12.30
C GLY A 86 -14.08 -1.58 -11.88
N MET A 87 -14.72 -1.02 -10.84
CA MET A 87 -16.01 -1.51 -10.34
C MET A 87 -17.19 -0.84 -11.03
N GLU A 88 -18.28 -1.61 -11.24
CA GLU A 88 -19.54 -1.09 -11.74
C GLU A 88 -20.45 -0.67 -10.56
N PRO A 89 -20.59 0.65 -10.29
CA PRO A 89 -21.33 1.11 -9.12
C PRO A 89 -22.83 0.83 -9.17
N ASP A 90 -23.43 0.73 -10.37
CA ASP A 90 -24.87 0.47 -10.53
C ASP A 90 -25.29 -0.93 -10.05
N LYS A 91 -24.32 -1.82 -9.87
CA LYS A 91 -24.52 -3.18 -9.33
C LYS A 91 -24.32 -3.27 -7.81
N LEU A 92 -24.00 -2.15 -7.17
CA LEU A 92 -23.67 -2.10 -5.75
C LEU A 92 -24.77 -1.41 -4.94
N SER A 93 -25.07 -1.94 -3.76
CA SER A 93 -25.86 -1.19 -2.77
C SER A 93 -25.06 0.01 -2.24
N ASP A 94 -25.74 1.03 -1.74
CA ASP A 94 -25.10 2.21 -1.13
C ASP A 94 -24.11 1.81 -0.03
N ARG A 95 -24.47 0.83 0.78
CA ARG A 95 -23.59 0.29 1.83
C ARG A 95 -22.31 -0.30 1.25
N ALA A 96 -22.42 -1.10 0.18
CA ALA A 96 -21.25 -1.69 -0.48
C ALA A 96 -20.37 -0.62 -1.14
N LYS A 97 -20.96 0.41 -1.77
CA LYS A 97 -20.22 1.55 -2.32
C LYS A 97 -19.39 2.23 -1.24
N TRP A 98 -19.99 2.54 -0.07
CA TRP A 98 -19.26 3.16 1.05
C TRP A 98 -18.14 2.29 1.60
N LEU A 99 -18.33 0.98 1.71
CA LEU A 99 -17.29 0.06 2.16
C LEU A 99 -16.12 -0.01 1.17
N LEU A 100 -16.41 0.02 -0.13
CA LEU A 100 -15.37 0.05 -1.18
C LEU A 100 -14.61 1.38 -1.19
N ILE A 101 -15.29 2.52 -0.97
CA ILE A 101 -14.64 3.82 -0.78
C ILE A 101 -13.77 3.80 0.50
N ALA A 102 -14.26 3.21 1.58
CA ALA A 102 -13.50 3.12 2.83
C ALA A 102 -12.19 2.32 2.69
N ARG A 103 -12.11 1.37 1.77
CA ARG A 103 -10.85 0.68 1.43
C ARG A 103 -9.74 1.62 0.95
N MET A 104 -10.10 2.77 0.38
CA MET A 104 -9.14 3.74 -0.13
C MET A 104 -8.58 4.67 0.96
N ILE A 105 -9.19 4.71 2.15
CA ILE A 105 -8.74 5.61 3.24
C ILE A 105 -7.24 5.46 3.55
N PRO A 106 -6.66 4.25 3.66
CA PRO A 106 -5.22 4.10 3.89
C PRO A 106 -4.35 4.71 2.79
N LEU A 107 -4.88 4.93 1.59
CA LEU A 107 -4.18 5.56 0.47
C LEU A 107 -4.19 7.09 0.55
N VAL A 108 -5.06 7.70 1.37
CA VAL A 108 -5.21 9.15 1.53
C VAL A 108 -4.86 9.66 2.92
N GLU A 109 -4.75 8.77 3.92
CA GLU A 109 -4.44 9.12 5.31
C GLU A 109 -3.10 8.52 5.75
N ASN A 110 -2.34 9.30 6.52
CA ASN A 110 -1.08 8.85 7.11
C ASN A 110 -1.33 7.98 8.34
N ASN A 111 -0.57 6.88 8.47
CA ASN A 111 -0.63 5.98 9.62
C ASN A 111 -2.06 5.51 9.97
N PHE A 112 -2.89 5.33 8.96
CA PHE A 112 -4.26 4.82 9.12
C PHE A 112 -4.26 3.29 9.06
N ASN A 113 -4.43 2.67 10.22
CA ASN A 113 -4.37 1.22 10.34
C ASN A 113 -5.77 0.62 10.18
N MET A 114 -5.94 -0.30 9.25
CA MET A 114 -7.23 -0.85 8.89
C MET A 114 -7.19 -2.37 8.81
N CYS A 115 -8.27 -3.00 9.22
CA CYS A 115 -8.50 -4.43 9.07
C CYS A 115 -9.70 -4.68 8.17
N GLU A 116 -9.59 -5.62 7.24
CA GLU A 116 -10.70 -6.12 6.45
C GLU A 116 -10.70 -7.64 6.42
N LEU A 117 -11.71 -8.23 7.05
CA LEU A 117 -11.91 -9.69 7.04
C LEU A 117 -13.22 -10.01 6.35
N GLY A 118 -13.19 -11.05 5.50
CA GLY A 118 -14.37 -11.43 4.73
C GLY A 118 -14.13 -12.61 3.80
N PRO A 119 -15.14 -13.03 3.04
CA PRO A 119 -15.02 -14.14 2.13
C PRO A 119 -14.02 -13.88 1.01
N ARG A 120 -13.58 -14.93 0.34
CA ARG A 120 -12.73 -14.83 -0.85
C ARG A 120 -13.47 -14.17 -2.01
N SER A 121 -12.72 -13.64 -2.97
CA SER A 121 -13.25 -13.06 -4.22
C SER A 121 -14.07 -11.77 -4.04
N THR A 122 -13.76 -10.96 -3.01
CA THR A 122 -14.33 -9.62 -2.81
C THR A 122 -13.33 -8.49 -3.12
N GLY A 123 -12.16 -8.82 -3.73
CA GLY A 123 -11.16 -7.85 -4.16
C GLY A 123 -10.41 -7.12 -3.04
N LYS A 124 -10.29 -7.72 -1.84
CA LYS A 124 -9.63 -7.09 -0.68
C LYS A 124 -8.20 -6.65 -0.98
N SER A 125 -7.40 -7.52 -1.57
CA SER A 125 -5.99 -7.26 -1.85
C SER A 125 -5.78 -6.45 -3.13
N TYR A 126 -6.75 -6.51 -4.06
CA TYR A 126 -6.65 -5.94 -5.42
C TYR A 126 -6.32 -4.44 -5.41
N ILE A 127 -6.95 -3.67 -4.53
CA ILE A 127 -6.75 -2.21 -4.49
C ILE A 127 -5.32 -1.84 -4.10
N TYR A 128 -4.69 -2.62 -3.22
CA TYR A 128 -3.32 -2.39 -2.76
C TYR A 128 -2.27 -2.96 -3.70
N GLU A 129 -2.63 -3.90 -4.53
CA GLU A 129 -1.72 -4.54 -5.49
C GLU A 129 -1.75 -3.88 -6.87
N GLN A 130 -2.95 -3.48 -7.35
CA GLN A 130 -3.14 -3.10 -8.75
C GLN A 130 -3.48 -1.62 -8.94
N ILE A 131 -4.04 -0.94 -7.93
CA ILE A 131 -4.53 0.43 -8.10
C ILE A 131 -3.47 1.46 -7.71
N SER A 132 -2.73 1.23 -6.65
CA SER A 132 -1.73 2.19 -6.19
C SER A 132 -0.30 1.65 -6.35
N PRO A 133 0.55 2.33 -7.15
CA PRO A 133 1.97 2.02 -7.21
C PRO A 133 2.73 2.42 -5.93
N ASN A 134 2.06 3.08 -4.98
CA ASN A 134 2.63 3.51 -3.70
C ASN A 134 2.27 2.57 -2.54
N SER A 135 1.62 1.46 -2.84
CA SER A 135 1.32 0.41 -1.87
C SER A 135 2.09 -0.87 -2.18
N ILE A 136 2.38 -1.64 -1.14
CA ILE A 136 3.00 -2.95 -1.28
C ILE A 136 2.17 -4.00 -0.57
N LEU A 137 1.95 -5.12 -1.28
CA LEU A 137 1.30 -6.29 -0.71
C LEU A 137 2.36 -7.23 -0.15
N VAL A 138 2.26 -7.50 1.15
CA VAL A 138 3.09 -8.49 1.85
C VAL A 138 2.27 -9.77 1.94
N ALA A 139 2.63 -10.78 1.16
CA ALA A 139 1.96 -12.08 1.21
C ALA A 139 2.15 -12.73 2.58
N GLY A 140 1.15 -13.49 3.03
CA GLY A 140 1.21 -14.25 4.27
C GLY A 140 2.46 -15.12 4.33
N GLY A 141 3.17 -15.04 5.43
CA GLY A 141 4.42 -15.77 5.63
C GLY A 141 5.30 -15.13 6.69
N GLN A 142 6.54 -15.58 6.77
CA GLN A 142 7.48 -15.03 7.73
C GLN A 142 7.97 -13.65 7.27
N THR A 143 7.54 -12.62 7.98
CA THR A 143 8.15 -11.28 7.85
C THR A 143 9.16 -11.07 8.98
N THR A 144 10.10 -10.16 8.77
CA THR A 144 11.09 -9.80 9.79
C THR A 144 10.96 -8.32 10.13
N VAL A 145 11.33 -7.97 11.37
CA VAL A 145 11.42 -6.56 11.79
C VAL A 145 12.38 -5.78 10.90
N ALA A 146 13.45 -6.43 10.46
CA ALA A 146 14.43 -5.83 9.55
C ALA A 146 13.84 -5.46 8.19
N ASN A 147 12.99 -6.33 7.63
CA ASN A 147 12.34 -6.07 6.35
C ASN A 147 11.24 -5.01 6.48
N LEU A 148 10.46 -5.06 7.55
CA LEU A 148 9.31 -4.19 7.72
C LEU A 148 9.70 -2.78 8.19
N PHE A 149 10.64 -2.66 9.12
CA PHE A 149 10.98 -1.42 9.79
C PHE A 149 12.39 -0.91 9.44
N TYR A 150 13.42 -1.62 9.88
CA TYR A 150 14.81 -1.20 9.68
C TYR A 150 15.78 -2.37 9.73
N ASN A 151 16.64 -2.46 8.73
CA ASN A 151 17.71 -3.45 8.68
C ASN A 151 19.01 -2.87 9.22
N MET A 152 19.42 -3.33 10.41
CA MET A 152 20.64 -2.85 11.07
C MET A 152 21.94 -3.32 10.38
N SER A 153 21.90 -4.42 9.62
CA SER A 153 23.10 -4.97 8.98
C SER A 153 23.59 -4.11 7.80
N ASN A 154 22.67 -3.48 7.09
CA ASN A 154 22.97 -2.63 5.93
C ASN A 154 22.50 -1.18 6.08
N ASN A 155 21.97 -0.82 7.27
CA ASN A 155 21.47 0.51 7.60
C ASN A 155 20.40 1.02 6.62
N THR A 156 19.45 0.14 6.24
CA THR A 156 18.36 0.50 5.33
C THR A 156 17.02 0.53 6.05
N VAL A 157 16.22 1.53 5.72
CA VAL A 157 14.84 1.64 6.17
C VAL A 157 14.00 0.57 5.48
N GLY A 158 13.09 -0.05 6.22
CA GLY A 158 12.20 -1.10 5.73
C GLY A 158 10.95 -0.55 5.02
N LEU A 159 10.00 -1.46 4.77
CA LEU A 159 8.82 -1.17 3.94
C LEU A 159 8.00 0.02 4.43
N VAL A 160 7.82 0.17 5.74
CA VAL A 160 7.02 1.27 6.32
C VAL A 160 7.61 2.67 6.09
N GLY A 161 8.89 2.77 5.80
CA GLY A 161 9.52 4.04 5.45
C GLY A 161 9.64 4.30 3.96
N MET A 162 9.31 3.30 3.12
CA MET A 162 9.43 3.39 1.66
C MET A 162 8.08 3.49 0.95
N TRP A 163 7.01 2.98 1.55
CA TRP A 163 5.69 2.87 0.94
C TRP A 163 4.67 3.69 1.70
N ASP A 164 3.64 4.15 1.00
CA ASP A 164 2.52 4.86 1.61
C ASP A 164 1.56 3.89 2.32
N VAL A 165 1.43 2.67 1.79
CA VAL A 165 0.64 1.60 2.39
C VAL A 165 1.40 0.28 2.38
N VAL A 166 1.42 -0.40 3.52
CA VAL A 166 1.88 -1.78 3.66
C VAL A 166 0.67 -2.65 3.97
N ALA A 167 0.22 -3.42 2.99
CA ALA A 167 -0.92 -4.32 3.12
C ALA A 167 -0.45 -5.74 3.37
N PHE A 168 -0.92 -6.36 4.45
CA PHE A 168 -0.67 -7.77 4.78
C PHE A 168 -1.82 -8.59 4.21
N ASP A 169 -1.52 -9.44 3.24
CA ASP A 169 -2.48 -10.42 2.74
C ASP A 169 -2.37 -11.72 3.53
N GLU A 170 -3.50 -12.39 3.68
CA GLU A 170 -3.60 -13.63 4.45
C GLU A 170 -3.08 -13.48 5.90
N VAL A 171 -3.74 -12.63 6.69
CA VAL A 171 -3.34 -12.34 8.09
C VAL A 171 -3.05 -13.57 8.93
N ALA A 172 -3.70 -14.71 8.65
CA ALA A 172 -3.46 -15.99 9.30
C ALA A 172 -2.01 -16.49 9.17
N GLY A 173 -1.34 -16.05 8.11
CA GLY A 173 0.05 -16.40 7.82
C GLY A 173 1.09 -15.48 8.45
N ILE A 174 0.70 -14.38 9.08
CA ILE A 174 1.65 -13.43 9.67
C ILE A 174 2.43 -14.09 10.79
N LYS A 175 3.75 -14.15 10.65
CA LYS A 175 4.66 -14.68 11.66
C LYS A 175 5.91 -13.82 11.73
N PHE A 176 6.23 -13.35 12.91
CA PHE A 176 7.51 -12.70 13.16
C PHE A 176 8.54 -13.70 13.66
N LYS A 177 9.73 -13.67 13.08
CA LYS A 177 10.87 -14.44 13.62
C LYS A 177 11.34 -13.86 14.95
N ASP A 178 11.28 -12.53 15.06
CA ASP A 178 11.70 -11.79 16.24
C ASP A 178 10.54 -11.71 17.24
N LYS A 179 10.78 -12.06 18.51
CA LYS A 179 9.77 -12.00 19.57
C LYS A 179 9.19 -10.59 19.77
N ASP A 180 9.98 -9.56 19.49
CA ASP A 180 9.59 -8.16 19.67
C ASP A 180 8.86 -7.58 18.46
N GLY A 181 8.71 -8.34 17.38
CA GLY A 181 8.13 -7.84 16.12
C GLY A 181 6.73 -7.25 16.27
N ILE A 182 5.85 -7.93 17.04
CA ILE A 182 4.50 -7.45 17.31
C ILE A 182 4.53 -6.20 18.19
N GLN A 183 5.45 -6.10 19.15
CA GLN A 183 5.56 -4.93 20.02
C GLN A 183 6.02 -3.69 19.24
N ILE A 184 7.00 -3.86 18.36
CA ILE A 184 7.46 -2.76 17.46
C ILE A 184 6.32 -2.34 16.53
N MET A 185 5.57 -3.30 15.96
CA MET A 185 4.41 -3.02 15.13
C MET A 185 3.35 -2.24 15.89
N LYS A 186 2.99 -2.64 17.10
CA LYS A 186 2.04 -1.92 17.97
C LYS A 186 2.50 -0.50 18.27
N GLY A 187 3.78 -0.31 18.56
CA GLY A 187 4.37 1.01 18.78
C GLY A 187 4.22 1.89 17.54
N TYR A 188 4.59 1.38 16.37
CA TYR A 188 4.46 2.08 15.12
C TYR A 188 2.99 2.43 14.78
N MET A 189 2.07 1.48 14.91
CA MET A 189 0.65 1.70 14.64
C MET A 189 0.06 2.82 15.52
N ALA A 190 0.58 2.99 16.73
CA ALA A 190 0.12 4.01 17.66
C ALA A 190 0.70 5.40 17.40
N SER A 191 1.97 5.50 17.00
CA SER A 191 2.70 6.77 16.97
C SER A 191 3.21 7.19 15.59
N GLY A 192 3.20 6.30 14.60
CA GLY A 192 3.88 6.53 13.32
C GLY A 192 5.40 6.53 13.43
N ALA A 193 5.95 6.14 14.58
CA ALA A 193 7.38 6.10 14.83
C ALA A 193 7.81 4.71 15.32
N PHE A 194 9.04 4.35 15.03
CA PHE A 194 9.65 3.14 15.56
C PHE A 194 11.12 3.38 15.88
N SER A 195 11.59 2.73 16.94
CA SER A 195 13.00 2.79 17.35
C SER A 195 13.70 1.50 16.99
N ARG A 196 14.85 1.61 16.33
CA ARG A 196 15.75 0.49 16.12
C ARG A 196 17.19 0.97 16.32
N GLY A 197 17.84 0.42 17.35
CA GLY A 197 19.14 0.92 17.80
C GLY A 197 19.01 2.25 18.55
N LYS A 198 19.80 3.26 18.14
CA LYS A 198 19.84 4.57 18.83
C LYS A 198 18.94 5.65 18.19
N ALA A 199 18.37 5.37 17.03
CA ALA A 199 17.57 6.34 16.29
C ALA A 199 16.08 6.00 16.36
N GLU A 200 15.26 7.03 16.56
CA GLU A 200 13.83 6.99 16.31
C GLU A 200 13.57 7.44 14.87
N ILE A 201 12.80 6.65 14.15
CA ILE A 201 12.47 6.88 12.74
C ILE A 201 10.97 7.10 12.65
N GLN A 202 10.59 8.24 12.09
CA GLN A 202 9.19 8.53 11.76
C GLN A 202 8.88 8.04 10.34
N ALA A 203 7.71 7.45 10.17
CA ALA A 203 7.20 7.03 8.88
C ALA A 203 5.69 7.27 8.80
N LYS A 204 5.17 7.31 7.59
CA LYS A 204 3.78 7.68 7.32
C LYS A 204 2.93 6.52 6.79
N ALA A 205 3.53 5.34 6.58
CA ALA A 205 2.83 4.22 5.99
C ALA A 205 1.62 3.80 6.81
N SER A 206 0.50 3.63 6.15
CA SER A 206 -0.69 3.00 6.71
C SER A 206 -0.55 1.48 6.66
N MET A 207 -0.96 0.79 7.70
CA MET A 207 -0.95 -0.68 7.75
C MET A 207 -2.34 -1.22 7.50
N VAL A 208 -2.46 -2.10 6.51
CA VAL A 208 -3.72 -2.76 6.17
C VAL A 208 -3.58 -4.26 6.36
N PHE A 209 -4.57 -4.85 7.00
CA PHE A 209 -4.59 -6.27 7.30
C PHE A 209 -5.81 -6.90 6.64
N VAL A 210 -5.57 -7.75 5.65
CA VAL A 210 -6.66 -8.42 4.93
C VAL A 210 -6.59 -9.93 5.16
N GLY A 211 -7.75 -10.53 5.37
CA GLY A 211 -7.84 -11.95 5.65
C GLY A 211 -9.15 -12.58 5.23
N ASN A 212 -9.17 -13.91 5.21
CA ASN A 212 -10.33 -14.69 4.85
C ASN A 212 -11.04 -15.22 6.09
N ILE A 213 -12.36 -15.03 6.14
CA ILE A 213 -13.25 -15.69 7.08
C ILE A 213 -13.78 -16.98 6.44
N ASN A 214 -13.58 -18.09 7.10
CA ASN A 214 -14.00 -19.42 6.61
C ASN A 214 -15.31 -19.90 7.22
N GLN A 215 -15.84 -19.20 8.22
CA GLN A 215 -17.09 -19.49 8.92
C GLN A 215 -18.09 -18.35 8.74
N SER A 216 -19.37 -18.59 9.06
CA SER A 216 -20.33 -17.50 9.08
C SER A 216 -20.04 -16.52 10.23
N VAL A 217 -20.41 -15.26 10.06
CA VAL A 217 -20.23 -14.23 11.09
C VAL A 217 -20.96 -14.60 12.37
N GLU A 218 -22.17 -15.14 12.26
CA GLU A 218 -22.97 -15.59 13.41
C GLU A 218 -22.29 -16.71 14.19
N THR A 219 -21.60 -17.62 13.47
CA THR A 219 -20.83 -18.67 14.09
C THR A 219 -19.63 -18.10 14.85
N LEU A 220 -18.86 -17.20 14.19
CA LEU A 220 -17.70 -16.56 14.82
C LEU A 220 -18.08 -15.77 16.08
N GLN A 221 -19.18 -15.01 16.02
CA GLN A 221 -19.67 -14.24 17.19
C GLN A 221 -20.07 -15.13 18.37
N LYS A 222 -20.50 -16.36 18.12
CA LYS A 222 -20.91 -17.30 19.17
C LYS A 222 -19.77 -18.15 19.71
N THR A 223 -18.77 -18.44 18.89
CA THR A 223 -17.72 -19.44 19.21
C THR A 223 -16.34 -18.86 19.41
N SER A 224 -16.08 -17.66 18.90
CA SER A 224 -14.77 -17.05 18.89
C SER A 224 -14.87 -15.51 18.80
N SER A 225 -14.16 -14.91 17.86
CA SER A 225 -14.05 -13.48 17.63
C SER A 225 -14.03 -13.19 16.14
N LEU A 226 -14.43 -11.98 15.74
CA LEU A 226 -14.26 -11.51 14.36
C LEU A 226 -12.80 -11.36 13.96
N PHE A 227 -11.85 -11.40 14.91
CA PHE A 227 -10.41 -11.42 14.68
C PHE A 227 -9.80 -12.82 14.67
N ASP A 228 -10.64 -13.87 14.70
CA ASP A 228 -10.21 -15.28 14.65
C ASP A 228 -9.22 -15.61 13.52
N PRO A 229 -9.29 -14.99 12.32
CA PRO A 229 -8.31 -15.21 11.28
C PRO A 229 -6.88 -14.76 11.61
N PHE A 230 -6.66 -13.92 12.60
CA PHE A 230 -5.31 -13.53 13.02
C PHE A 230 -4.62 -14.65 13.81
N PRO A 231 -3.27 -14.70 13.81
CA PRO A 231 -2.52 -15.52 14.75
C PRO A 231 -2.94 -15.20 16.19
N PRO A 232 -3.00 -16.19 17.09
CA PRO A 232 -3.48 -15.99 18.46
C PRO A 232 -2.78 -14.86 19.21
N GLU A 233 -1.47 -14.71 19.02
CA GLU A 233 -0.67 -13.65 19.63
C GLU A 233 -1.03 -12.22 19.19
N MET A 234 -1.79 -12.07 18.09
CA MET A 234 -2.31 -10.80 17.58
C MET A 234 -3.83 -10.70 17.80
N GLY A 235 -4.57 -11.75 17.47
CA GLY A 235 -6.03 -11.76 17.50
C GLY A 235 -6.62 -11.71 18.93
N THR A 236 -5.85 -12.07 19.96
CA THR A 236 -6.24 -11.95 21.37
C THR A 236 -5.57 -10.78 22.10
N ASP A 237 -4.63 -10.09 21.47
CA ASP A 237 -3.96 -8.92 22.06
C ASP A 237 -4.83 -7.67 21.88
N THR A 238 -5.58 -7.31 22.92
CA THR A 238 -6.46 -6.14 22.92
C THR A 238 -5.71 -4.85 22.60
N ALA A 239 -4.44 -4.74 23.04
CA ALA A 239 -3.63 -3.58 22.74
C ALA A 239 -3.24 -3.50 21.25
N PHE A 240 -3.10 -4.62 20.55
CA PHE A 240 -2.92 -4.64 19.10
C PHE A 240 -4.24 -4.26 18.39
N LEU A 241 -5.35 -4.86 18.81
CA LEU A 241 -6.66 -4.63 18.18
C LEU A 241 -7.13 -3.17 18.34
N ASP A 242 -6.83 -2.54 19.47
CA ASP A 242 -7.17 -1.14 19.77
C ASP A 242 -6.45 -0.12 18.87
N ARG A 243 -5.46 -0.55 18.09
CA ARG A 243 -4.73 0.31 17.15
C ARG A 243 -5.33 0.35 15.75
N PHE A 244 -6.38 -0.42 15.52
CA PHE A 244 -7.13 -0.30 14.27
C PHE A 244 -8.06 0.91 14.31
N HIS A 245 -7.92 1.79 13.33
CA HIS A 245 -8.82 2.94 13.15
C HIS A 245 -10.15 2.52 12.53
N ALA A 246 -10.13 1.45 11.72
CA ALA A 246 -11.32 0.92 11.10
C ALA A 246 -11.25 -0.60 10.90
N TYR A 247 -12.42 -1.24 11.02
CA TYR A 247 -12.65 -2.61 10.62
C TYR A 247 -13.70 -2.62 9.50
N ILE A 248 -13.35 -3.12 8.33
CA ILE A 248 -14.27 -3.28 7.21
C ILE A 248 -14.89 -4.67 7.26
N PRO A 249 -16.23 -4.78 7.33
CA PRO A 249 -16.94 -6.05 7.27
C PRO A 249 -16.95 -6.56 5.83
N GLY A 250 -15.88 -7.24 5.41
CA GLY A 250 -15.71 -7.72 4.04
C GLY A 250 -16.77 -8.72 3.58
N TRP A 251 -17.57 -9.28 4.51
CA TRP A 251 -18.73 -10.12 4.19
C TRP A 251 -19.96 -9.33 3.69
N GLU A 252 -19.99 -8.02 3.88
CA GLU A 252 -21.04 -7.15 3.33
C GLU A 252 -20.74 -6.71 1.88
N ILE A 253 -19.52 -6.99 1.41
CA ILE A 253 -19.08 -6.69 0.05
C ILE A 253 -19.39 -7.88 -0.84
N PRO A 254 -20.10 -7.68 -1.97
CA PRO A 254 -20.45 -8.78 -2.85
C PRO A 254 -19.19 -9.42 -3.48
N LYS A 255 -19.25 -10.73 -3.72
CA LYS A 255 -18.22 -11.41 -4.48
C LYS A 255 -18.22 -10.91 -5.93
N TYR A 256 -17.03 -10.67 -6.46
CA TYR A 256 -16.87 -10.21 -7.83
C TYR A 256 -17.33 -11.28 -8.85
N ARG A 257 -18.06 -10.81 -9.83
CA ARG A 257 -18.54 -11.54 -11.00
C ARG A 257 -18.12 -10.79 -12.26
N PRO A 258 -18.21 -11.36 -13.45
CA PRO A 258 -17.88 -10.64 -14.68
C PRO A 258 -18.68 -9.34 -14.88
N ASP A 259 -19.92 -9.28 -14.41
CA ASP A 259 -20.80 -8.12 -14.46
C ASP A 259 -20.55 -7.09 -13.34
N SER A 260 -19.61 -7.37 -12.43
CA SER A 260 -19.18 -6.42 -11.39
C SER A 260 -18.16 -5.41 -11.91
N PHE A 261 -17.61 -5.62 -13.10
CA PHE A 261 -16.62 -4.74 -13.69
C PHE A 261 -17.26 -3.74 -14.64
N THR A 262 -16.79 -2.49 -14.56
CA THR A 262 -17.32 -1.41 -15.40
C THR A 262 -16.70 -1.43 -16.80
N ASN A 263 -17.51 -0.98 -17.79
CA ASN A 263 -17.03 -0.60 -19.12
C ASN A 263 -17.07 0.93 -19.30
N ASP A 264 -17.48 1.67 -18.27
CA ASP A 264 -17.61 3.10 -18.29
C ASP A 264 -16.31 3.82 -17.86
N TYR A 265 -16.29 5.12 -18.06
CA TYR A 265 -15.12 5.94 -17.77
C TYR A 265 -14.88 6.13 -16.29
N GLY A 266 -13.61 6.05 -15.89
CA GLY A 266 -13.06 6.43 -14.61
C GLY A 266 -11.73 7.17 -14.82
N PHE A 267 -11.10 7.58 -13.75
CA PHE A 267 -9.73 8.07 -13.82
C PHE A 267 -8.78 6.93 -14.15
N ILE A 268 -7.74 7.21 -14.92
CA ILE A 268 -6.64 6.25 -15.07
C ILE A 268 -6.00 6.04 -13.69
N THR A 269 -5.53 4.83 -13.44
CA THR A 269 -5.03 4.41 -12.11
C THR A 269 -3.87 5.27 -11.62
N ASP A 270 -2.98 5.72 -12.50
CA ASP A 270 -1.88 6.61 -12.15
C ASP A 270 -2.38 7.98 -11.65
N TYR A 271 -3.37 8.58 -12.32
CA TYR A 271 -3.95 9.83 -11.89
C TYR A 271 -4.67 9.69 -10.54
N LEU A 272 -5.48 8.63 -10.39
CA LEU A 272 -6.17 8.33 -9.13
C LEU A 272 -5.18 8.16 -7.98
N SER A 273 -4.12 7.40 -8.20
CA SER A 273 -3.10 7.13 -7.20
C SER A 273 -2.36 8.40 -6.76
N GLU A 274 -1.96 9.26 -7.73
CA GLU A 274 -1.31 10.53 -7.42
C GLU A 274 -2.23 11.50 -6.70
N PHE A 275 -3.46 11.62 -7.16
CA PHE A 275 -4.49 12.39 -6.50
C PHE A 275 -4.67 11.96 -5.04
N MET A 276 -4.82 10.65 -4.78
CA MET A 276 -4.93 10.13 -3.43
C MET A 276 -3.68 10.42 -2.59
N ARG A 277 -2.50 10.31 -3.18
CA ARG A 277 -1.24 10.59 -2.49
C ARG A 277 -1.08 12.07 -2.13
N GLU A 278 -1.49 12.99 -3.01
CA GLU A 278 -1.48 14.42 -2.71
C GLU A 278 -2.38 14.77 -1.51
N LEU A 279 -3.46 14.02 -1.28
CA LEU A 279 -4.30 14.19 -0.10
C LEU A 279 -3.62 13.78 1.22
N ARG A 280 -2.54 12.96 1.17
CA ARG A 280 -1.76 12.55 2.35
C ARG A 280 -0.85 13.66 2.90
N LYS A 281 -0.56 14.69 2.12
CA LYS A 281 0.29 15.82 2.50
C LYS A 281 -0.45 16.77 3.43
#